data_bce5934de9aae18e487672c1160c0551
#
_entry.id   bce5934de9aae18e487672c1160c0551
#
_cell.length_a   1.000
_cell.length_b   1.000
_cell.length_c   1.000
_cell.angle_alpha   90.00
_cell.angle_beta   90.00
_cell.angle_gamma   90.00
#
_symmetry.space_group_name_H-M   'P 1'
#
loop_
_entity.id
_entity.type
_entity.pdbx_description
1 polymer ?
#
loop_
_entity_poly.entity_id
_entity_poly.type
_entity_poly.pdbx_seq_one_letter_code
_entity_poly.pdbx_strand_id
1 'polypeptide(L)'
;MTSDAPLPARTSRQILADLVAFDTSTGKSNLPLIDYVEAYLNSYGVQGRRFYDETGTKANILATVGPAETPGYILSGHTDVVPVEGQAWSSDPFVLHDDAGKLYGRGTSDMKGFAACCLAKLPAMVSADLKTPLHLAFSYDEEIGCIGVRSMVADVAEWEIAPLGCFVGEPTGMEVVIGHKSKRSLRVTVAGKSGHSSLAPNFVNAIEYAAALIMKIREIGERLAQGRQDEI
;
A
#
# COMPACT_ATOMS: atom_id res chain seq x y z
N MET A 1 34.92 11.89 -3.57
CA MET A 1 35.00 10.85 -4.63
C MET A 1 34.17 9.67 -4.14
N THR A 2 32.87 9.69 -4.44
CA THR A 2 31.99 8.56 -4.14
C THR A 2 32.27 7.49 -5.21
N SER A 3 32.49 6.27 -4.77
CA SER A 3 32.76 5.11 -5.64
C SER A 3 31.58 4.94 -6.59
N ASP A 4 31.80 5.18 -7.88
CA ASP A 4 30.80 5.07 -8.98
C ASP A 4 30.44 3.60 -9.35
N ALA A 5 30.84 2.64 -8.54
CA ALA A 5 30.49 1.25 -8.81
C ALA A 5 29.06 0.95 -8.29
N PRO A 6 28.20 0.33 -9.13
CA PRO A 6 26.88 -0.07 -8.67
C PRO A 6 26.97 -1.02 -7.48
N LEU A 7 26.01 -0.95 -6.57
CA LEU A 7 25.91 -1.90 -5.49
C LEU A 7 25.79 -3.32 -6.07
N PRO A 8 26.38 -4.35 -5.41
CA PRO A 8 26.25 -5.72 -5.90
C PRO A 8 24.79 -6.12 -6.00
N ALA A 9 24.44 -6.85 -7.06
CA ALA A 9 23.07 -7.35 -7.25
C ALA A 9 22.64 -8.16 -6.02
N ARG A 10 21.49 -7.78 -5.47
CA ARG A 10 20.90 -8.39 -4.28
C ARG A 10 19.70 -9.25 -4.65
N THR A 11 19.49 -10.33 -3.93
CA THR A 11 18.30 -11.18 -4.10
C THR A 11 17.06 -10.49 -3.56
N SER A 12 15.88 -10.83 -4.07
CA SER A 12 14.61 -10.31 -3.53
C SER A 12 14.44 -10.59 -2.02
N ARG A 13 14.95 -11.72 -1.53
CA ARG A 13 14.96 -12.05 -0.10
C ARG A 13 15.82 -11.08 0.72
N GLN A 14 17.01 -10.72 0.24
CA GLN A 14 17.89 -9.77 0.92
C GLN A 14 17.27 -8.37 0.97
N ILE A 15 16.70 -7.93 -0.15
CA ILE A 15 16.01 -6.63 -0.21
C ILE A 15 14.75 -6.64 0.65
N LEU A 16 13.99 -7.75 0.64
CA LEU A 16 12.82 -7.88 1.50
C LEU A 16 13.18 -7.79 2.98
N ALA A 17 14.29 -8.40 3.40
CA ALA A 17 14.76 -8.30 4.78
C ALA A 17 15.03 -6.85 5.18
N ASP A 18 15.67 -6.07 4.29
CA ASP A 18 15.89 -4.64 4.54
C ASP A 18 14.58 -3.84 4.58
N LEU A 19 13.68 -4.10 3.62
CA LEU A 19 12.40 -3.37 3.56
C LEU A 19 11.50 -3.68 4.77
N VAL A 20 11.48 -4.92 5.25
CA VAL A 20 10.71 -5.33 6.44
C VAL A 20 11.24 -4.65 7.69
N ALA A 21 12.56 -4.42 7.78
CA ALA A 21 13.17 -3.76 8.94
C ALA A 21 12.73 -2.30 9.13
N PHE A 22 12.20 -1.65 8.10
CA PHE A 22 11.60 -0.33 8.25
C PHE A 22 10.17 -0.46 8.78
N ASP A 23 9.92 0.04 9.99
CA ASP A 23 8.56 0.14 10.52
C ASP A 23 7.83 1.32 9.86
N THR A 24 7.12 1.01 8.81
CA THR A 24 6.26 1.93 8.05
C THR A 24 4.77 1.73 8.36
N SER A 25 4.44 1.32 9.59
CA SER A 25 3.05 1.22 10.04
C SER A 25 2.29 2.51 9.79
N THR A 26 1.02 2.39 9.39
CA THR A 26 0.17 3.56 9.11
C THR A 26 0.25 4.59 10.24
N GLY A 27 0.45 5.86 9.87
CA GLY A 27 0.71 6.93 10.83
C GLY A 27 2.19 7.22 11.08
N LYS A 28 3.13 6.34 10.70
CA LYS A 28 4.57 6.59 10.78
C LYS A 28 5.13 7.11 9.45
N SER A 29 6.31 7.72 9.50
CA SER A 29 7.05 8.14 8.31
C SER A 29 7.57 6.93 7.53
N ASN A 30 7.48 6.99 6.19
CA ASN A 30 8.12 6.01 5.32
C ASN A 30 9.44 6.51 4.72
N LEU A 31 9.88 7.73 5.05
CA LEU A 31 11.06 8.35 4.44
C LEU A 31 12.33 7.51 4.55
N PRO A 32 12.65 6.85 5.69
CA PRO A 32 13.83 6.00 5.74
C PRO A 32 13.81 4.85 4.73
N LEU A 33 12.63 4.27 4.46
CA LEU A 33 12.46 3.26 3.43
C LEU A 33 12.61 3.88 2.03
N ILE A 34 12.05 5.05 1.78
CA ILE A 34 12.18 5.76 0.51
C ILE A 34 13.64 6.16 0.26
N ASP A 35 14.36 6.62 1.29
CA ASP A 35 15.80 6.92 1.20
C ASP A 35 16.60 5.68 0.76
N TYR A 36 16.29 4.51 1.34
CA TYR A 36 16.90 3.25 0.95
C TYR A 36 16.59 2.90 -0.52
N VAL A 37 15.31 3.01 -0.93
CA VAL A 37 14.89 2.71 -2.32
C VAL A 37 15.59 3.65 -3.30
N GLU A 38 15.61 4.95 -3.03
CA GLU A 38 16.25 5.93 -3.91
C GLU A 38 17.76 5.72 -4.00
N ALA A 39 18.44 5.44 -2.88
CA ALA A 39 19.87 5.11 -2.89
C ALA A 39 20.16 3.85 -3.73
N TYR A 40 19.28 2.84 -3.64
CA TYR A 40 19.40 1.63 -4.45
C TYR A 40 19.21 1.93 -5.94
N LEU A 41 18.18 2.69 -6.31
CA LEU A 41 17.92 3.14 -7.68
C LEU A 41 19.11 3.93 -8.24
N ASN A 42 19.59 4.91 -7.48
CA ASN A 42 20.71 5.76 -7.87
C ASN A 42 22.01 4.98 -8.09
N SER A 43 22.25 3.90 -7.33
CA SER A 43 23.42 3.05 -7.51
C SER A 43 23.46 2.34 -8.87
N TYR A 44 22.33 2.25 -9.55
CA TYR A 44 22.20 1.72 -10.92
C TYR A 44 21.94 2.82 -11.96
N GLY A 45 22.14 4.09 -11.59
CA GLY A 45 21.95 5.23 -12.50
C GLY A 45 20.49 5.57 -12.79
N VAL A 46 19.56 5.03 -12.02
CA VAL A 46 18.13 5.30 -12.15
C VAL A 46 17.71 6.37 -11.14
N GLN A 47 17.18 7.49 -11.62
CA GLN A 47 16.72 8.57 -10.75
C GLN A 47 15.25 8.39 -10.38
N GLY A 48 14.94 8.46 -9.08
CA GLY A 48 13.59 8.50 -8.55
C GLY A 48 13.11 9.94 -8.32
N ARG A 49 11.84 10.21 -8.64
CA ARG A 49 11.16 11.45 -8.28
C ARG A 49 10.25 11.22 -7.10
N ARG A 50 10.38 12.02 -6.05
CA ARG A 50 9.56 11.94 -4.84
C ARG A 50 8.35 12.86 -4.90
N PHE A 51 7.24 12.38 -4.33
CA PHE A 51 6.01 13.15 -4.12
C PHE A 51 5.70 13.12 -2.64
N TYR A 52 5.99 14.21 -1.96
CA TYR A 52 5.79 14.33 -0.52
C TYR A 52 4.33 14.58 -0.15
N ASP A 53 3.95 14.15 1.04
CA ASP A 53 2.72 14.59 1.69
C ASP A 53 2.82 16.07 2.10
N GLU A 54 1.70 16.66 2.55
CA GLU A 54 1.66 18.06 2.97
C GLU A 54 2.58 18.37 4.18
N THR A 55 2.89 17.36 4.97
CA THR A 55 3.73 17.50 6.17
C THR A 55 5.22 17.28 5.88
N GLY A 56 5.56 16.74 4.72
CA GLY A 56 6.92 16.35 4.35
C GLY A 56 7.45 15.13 5.13
N THR A 57 6.56 14.38 5.78
CA THR A 57 6.94 13.20 6.59
C THR A 57 6.80 11.88 5.86
N LYS A 58 6.11 11.88 4.73
CA LYS A 58 5.93 10.73 3.86
C LYS A 58 6.20 11.10 2.40
N ALA A 59 6.59 10.13 1.61
CA ALA A 59 6.76 10.33 0.17
C ALA A 59 6.41 9.07 -0.63
N ASN A 60 5.84 9.29 -1.82
CA ASN A 60 5.88 8.30 -2.89
C ASN A 60 7.21 8.44 -3.64
N ILE A 61 7.60 7.39 -4.36
CA ILE A 61 8.73 7.45 -5.30
C ILE A 61 8.31 6.84 -6.64
N LEU A 62 8.66 7.53 -7.72
CA LEU A 62 8.42 7.10 -9.10
C LEU A 62 9.74 7.14 -9.87
N ALA A 63 10.12 6.03 -10.48
CA ALA A 63 11.35 5.92 -11.26
C ALA A 63 11.09 5.20 -12.57
N THR A 64 11.77 5.62 -13.65
CA THR A 64 11.62 5.03 -14.98
C THR A 64 12.90 4.33 -15.40
N VAL A 65 12.79 3.12 -15.93
CA VAL A 65 13.88 2.34 -16.51
C VAL A 65 13.54 2.05 -17.96
N GLY A 66 14.42 2.40 -18.88
CA GLY A 66 14.23 2.28 -20.33
C GLY A 66 13.85 3.60 -21.00
N PRO A 67 13.43 3.57 -22.28
CA PRO A 67 13.18 4.76 -23.08
C PRO A 67 11.91 5.48 -22.60
N ALA A 68 12.05 6.74 -22.18
CA ALA A 68 10.92 7.54 -21.67
C ALA A 68 9.95 8.00 -22.78
N GLU A 69 10.37 7.93 -24.03
CA GLU A 69 9.64 8.43 -25.19
C GLU A 69 8.68 7.38 -25.79
N THR A 70 8.49 6.27 -25.15
CA THR A 70 7.57 5.21 -25.57
C THR A 70 6.61 4.84 -24.46
N PRO A 71 5.39 4.33 -24.79
CA PRO A 71 4.45 3.87 -23.77
C PRO A 71 5.02 2.71 -22.96
N GLY A 72 4.91 2.76 -21.64
CA GLY A 72 5.47 1.79 -20.70
C GLY A 72 4.44 1.13 -19.80
N TYR A 73 4.93 0.27 -18.91
CA TYR A 73 4.12 -0.35 -17.86
C TYR A 73 4.53 0.18 -16.48
N ILE A 74 3.55 0.44 -15.64
CA ILE A 74 3.77 0.81 -14.24
C ILE A 74 3.76 -0.45 -13.39
N LEU A 75 4.77 -0.59 -12.53
CA LEU A 75 4.86 -1.58 -11.47
C LEU A 75 4.58 -0.87 -10.15
N SER A 76 3.35 -1.00 -9.66
CA SER A 76 2.83 -0.24 -8.52
C SER A 76 2.77 -1.09 -7.26
N GLY A 77 3.24 -0.53 -6.16
CA GLY A 77 3.12 -1.10 -4.82
C GLY A 77 3.07 -0.03 -3.75
N HIS A 78 2.65 -0.43 -2.54
CA HIS A 78 2.72 0.47 -1.38
C HIS A 78 3.82 0.07 -0.40
N THR A 79 4.26 1.02 0.39
CA THR A 79 5.36 0.89 1.36
C THR A 79 4.89 0.86 2.80
N ASP A 80 3.69 1.36 3.06
CA ASP A 80 3.07 1.31 4.38
C ASP A 80 2.53 -0.09 4.68
N VAL A 81 2.30 -0.33 5.95
CA VAL A 81 1.79 -1.61 6.47
C VAL A 81 0.83 -1.34 7.61
N VAL A 82 -0.10 -2.27 7.83
CA VAL A 82 -0.99 -2.20 9.00
C VAL A 82 -0.20 -2.32 10.30
N PRO A 83 -0.63 -1.64 11.38
CA PRO A 83 0.01 -1.74 12.70
C PRO A 83 0.09 -3.17 13.21
N VAL A 84 1.04 -3.44 14.11
CA VAL A 84 1.26 -4.76 14.72
C VAL A 84 0.73 -4.87 16.14
N GLU A 85 0.35 -3.74 16.73
CA GLU A 85 -0.15 -3.67 18.10
C GLU A 85 -1.40 -4.52 18.30
N GLY A 86 -1.43 -5.27 19.41
CA GLY A 86 -2.52 -6.16 19.73
C GLY A 86 -2.58 -7.48 18.96
N GLN A 87 -1.58 -7.76 18.12
CA GLN A 87 -1.44 -9.02 17.39
C GLN A 87 -0.45 -9.96 18.10
N ALA A 88 -0.76 -11.26 18.10
CA ALA A 88 0.12 -12.28 18.68
C ALA A 88 1.18 -12.73 17.65
N TRP A 89 2.30 -12.04 17.61
CA TRP A 89 3.45 -12.41 16.78
C TRP A 89 4.34 -13.42 17.53
N SER A 90 4.78 -14.48 16.83
CA SER A 90 5.72 -15.47 17.36
C SER A 90 7.19 -15.06 17.18
N SER A 91 7.45 -14.04 16.36
CA SER A 91 8.77 -13.45 16.11
C SER A 91 8.63 -11.93 15.98
N ASP A 92 9.74 -11.19 15.98
CA ASP A 92 9.71 -9.76 15.72
C ASP A 92 9.12 -9.49 14.32
N PRO A 93 8.02 -8.75 14.20
CA PRO A 93 7.36 -8.48 12.92
C PRO A 93 8.20 -7.67 11.94
N PHE A 94 9.22 -6.95 12.41
CA PHE A 94 10.12 -6.14 11.59
C PHE A 94 11.49 -6.80 11.35
N VAL A 95 11.62 -8.08 11.71
CA VAL A 95 12.77 -8.92 11.37
C VAL A 95 12.30 -10.07 10.50
N LEU A 96 12.79 -10.12 9.25
CA LEU A 96 12.43 -11.20 8.32
C LEU A 96 12.81 -12.56 8.88
N HIS A 97 11.84 -13.39 9.15
CA HIS A 97 12.02 -14.76 9.65
C HIS A 97 11.74 -15.79 8.55
N ASP A 98 12.62 -16.78 8.41
CA ASP A 98 12.43 -17.91 7.50
C ASP A 98 12.10 -19.16 8.32
N ASP A 99 10.94 -19.75 8.05
CA ASP A 99 10.54 -21.02 8.61
C ASP A 99 9.99 -21.93 7.51
N ALA A 100 10.61 -23.09 7.35
CA ALA A 100 10.23 -24.12 6.39
C ALA A 100 10.07 -23.58 4.93
N GLY A 101 10.89 -22.63 4.52
CA GLY A 101 10.86 -22.01 3.18
C GLY A 101 9.76 -20.96 3.00
N LYS A 102 9.10 -20.54 4.07
CA LYS A 102 8.19 -19.40 4.10
C LYS A 102 8.84 -18.22 4.81
N LEU A 103 8.60 -17.02 4.31
CA LEU A 103 9.12 -15.78 4.87
C LEU A 103 8.04 -15.07 5.66
N TYR A 104 8.31 -14.80 6.93
CA TYR A 104 7.41 -14.13 7.85
C TYR A 104 7.96 -12.77 8.24
N GLY A 105 7.06 -11.79 8.37
CA GLY A 105 7.33 -10.43 8.78
C GLY A 105 6.19 -9.52 8.34
N ARG A 106 6.02 -8.37 8.98
CA ARG A 106 4.99 -7.43 8.60
C ARG A 106 5.32 -6.84 7.21
N GLY A 107 4.36 -6.95 6.27
CA GLY A 107 4.52 -6.48 4.90
C GLY A 107 5.24 -7.44 3.96
N THR A 108 5.59 -8.67 4.38
CA THR A 108 6.22 -9.64 3.47
C THR A 108 5.33 -10.00 2.30
N SER A 109 4.03 -10.17 2.52
CA SER A 109 3.02 -10.47 1.50
C SER A 109 2.34 -9.20 1.00
N ASP A 110 1.98 -8.31 1.91
CA ASP A 110 1.25 -7.07 1.65
C ASP A 110 2.07 -5.86 2.09
N MET A 111 2.80 -5.15 1.15
CA MET A 111 3.21 -5.76 -0.13
C MET A 111 4.69 -5.46 -0.44
N LYS A 112 5.54 -5.33 0.62
CA LYS A 112 6.99 -5.09 0.47
C LYS A 112 7.69 -6.19 -0.34
N GLY A 113 7.11 -7.40 -0.38
CA GLY A 113 7.60 -8.51 -1.19
C GLY A 113 7.61 -8.17 -2.69
N PHE A 114 6.56 -7.53 -3.19
CA PHE A 114 6.51 -7.07 -4.58
C PHE A 114 7.59 -5.99 -4.84
N ALA A 115 7.69 -4.98 -3.98
CA ALA A 115 8.72 -3.96 -4.10
C ALA A 115 10.14 -4.56 -4.08
N ALA A 116 10.38 -5.54 -3.21
CA ALA A 116 11.65 -6.26 -3.17
C ALA A 116 11.95 -7.03 -4.47
N CYS A 117 10.93 -7.64 -5.08
CA CYS A 117 11.09 -8.31 -6.37
C CYS A 117 11.41 -7.31 -7.50
N CYS A 118 10.73 -6.16 -7.54
CA CYS A 118 11.01 -5.11 -8.50
C CYS A 118 12.46 -4.61 -8.38
N LEU A 119 12.89 -4.27 -7.17
CA LEU A 119 14.25 -3.79 -6.91
C LEU A 119 15.31 -4.86 -7.21
N ALA A 120 15.06 -6.13 -6.90
CA ALA A 120 15.99 -7.21 -7.22
C ALA A 120 16.17 -7.42 -8.74
N LYS A 121 15.18 -7.04 -9.54
CA LYS A 121 15.24 -7.09 -11.00
C LYS A 121 15.83 -5.84 -11.64
N LEU A 122 16.02 -4.77 -10.87
CA LEU A 122 16.56 -3.50 -11.38
C LEU A 122 17.88 -3.66 -12.16
N PRO A 123 18.89 -4.42 -11.69
CA PRO A 123 20.13 -4.62 -12.45
C PRO A 123 19.89 -5.23 -13.83
N ALA A 124 18.97 -6.20 -13.90
CA ALA A 124 18.60 -6.83 -15.17
C ALA A 124 17.81 -5.87 -16.08
N MET A 125 16.91 -5.06 -15.50
CA MET A 125 16.16 -4.05 -16.26
C MET A 125 17.09 -3.00 -16.87
N VAL A 126 18.07 -2.51 -16.09
CA VAL A 126 19.03 -1.50 -16.55
C VAL A 126 19.97 -2.04 -17.62
N SER A 127 20.40 -3.30 -17.49
CA SER A 127 21.31 -3.93 -18.46
C SER A 127 20.60 -4.41 -19.74
N ALA A 128 19.28 -4.52 -19.73
CA ALA A 128 18.51 -4.93 -20.88
C ALA A 128 18.31 -3.74 -21.85
N ASP A 129 18.32 -4.03 -23.16
CA ASP A 129 17.92 -3.04 -24.19
C ASP A 129 16.40 -2.97 -24.25
N LEU A 130 15.79 -2.41 -23.18
CA LEU A 130 14.34 -2.29 -23.08
C LEU A 130 13.81 -1.41 -24.22
N LYS A 131 12.80 -1.91 -24.94
CA LYS A 131 12.05 -1.16 -25.94
C LYS A 131 10.78 -0.52 -25.38
N THR A 132 10.36 -0.98 -24.24
CA THR A 132 9.20 -0.54 -23.49
C THR A 132 9.66 -0.22 -22.07
N PRO A 133 9.47 1.02 -21.58
CA PRO A 133 9.92 1.39 -20.24
C PRO A 133 9.11 0.72 -19.15
N LEU A 134 9.76 0.52 -18.00
CA LEU A 134 9.13 0.10 -16.75
C LEU A 134 9.21 1.24 -15.75
N HIS A 135 8.06 1.62 -15.21
CA HIS A 135 7.94 2.66 -14.20
C HIS A 135 7.72 2.01 -12.84
N LEU A 136 8.68 2.15 -11.93
CA LEU A 136 8.55 1.68 -10.53
C LEU A 136 7.84 2.77 -9.73
N ALA A 137 6.67 2.46 -9.19
CA ALA A 137 5.82 3.41 -8.48
C ALA A 137 5.50 2.87 -7.08
N PHE A 138 6.13 3.43 -6.03
CA PHE A 138 5.90 3.01 -4.66
C PHE A 138 5.25 4.13 -3.86
N SER A 139 4.09 3.82 -3.27
CA SER A 139 3.26 4.79 -2.56
C SER A 139 3.25 4.58 -1.05
N TYR A 140 2.72 5.56 -0.33
CA TYR A 140 2.41 5.51 1.10
C TYR A 140 0.90 5.55 1.33
N ASP A 141 0.46 5.15 2.53
CA ASP A 141 -0.94 5.25 3.00
C ASP A 141 -1.98 4.60 2.06
N GLU A 142 -1.64 3.43 1.52
CA GLU A 142 -2.61 2.57 0.84
C GLU A 142 -3.62 2.02 1.85
N GLU A 143 -3.14 1.49 2.99
CA GLU A 143 -3.89 0.77 4.01
C GLU A 143 -5.01 1.60 4.68
N ILE A 144 -4.98 2.91 4.49
CA ILE A 144 -6.02 3.83 4.99
C ILE A 144 -6.87 4.44 3.86
N GLY A 145 -6.86 3.82 2.69
CA GLY A 145 -7.75 4.13 1.57
C GLY A 145 -7.06 4.76 0.36
N CYS A 146 -5.86 4.34 0.03
CA CYS A 146 -5.08 4.75 -1.16
C CYS A 146 -4.92 6.28 -1.24
N ILE A 147 -4.72 6.93 -0.07
CA ILE A 147 -4.69 8.41 -0.04
C ILE A 147 -3.36 8.98 -0.55
N GLY A 148 -2.27 8.27 -0.30
CA GLY A 148 -0.93 8.74 -0.65
C GLY A 148 -0.64 8.75 -2.14
N VAL A 149 -1.15 7.78 -2.89
CA VAL A 149 -0.88 7.64 -4.32
C VAL A 149 -1.47 8.76 -5.19
N ARG A 150 -2.39 9.55 -4.67
CA ARG A 150 -3.18 10.54 -5.44
C ARG A 150 -2.31 11.59 -6.16
N SER A 151 -1.27 12.09 -5.48
CA SER A 151 -0.35 13.07 -6.09
C SER A 151 0.45 12.46 -7.25
N MET A 152 0.86 11.22 -7.12
CA MET A 152 1.57 10.49 -8.18
C MET A 152 0.64 10.14 -9.34
N VAL A 153 -0.60 9.74 -9.08
CA VAL A 153 -1.63 9.49 -10.12
C VAL A 153 -1.95 10.76 -10.89
N ALA A 154 -2.10 11.90 -10.18
CA ALA A 154 -2.34 13.19 -10.84
C ALA A 154 -1.19 13.57 -11.79
N ASP A 155 0.05 13.30 -11.40
CA ASP A 155 1.21 13.53 -12.25
C ASP A 155 1.24 12.63 -13.49
N VAL A 156 0.99 11.32 -13.28
CA VAL A 156 0.94 10.35 -14.39
C VAL A 156 -0.18 10.69 -15.38
N ALA A 157 -1.29 11.25 -14.91
CA ALA A 157 -2.40 11.67 -15.77
C ALA A 157 -2.03 12.83 -16.72
N GLU A 158 -1.01 13.62 -16.38
CA GLU A 158 -0.50 14.72 -17.20
C GLU A 158 0.62 14.29 -18.16
N TRP A 159 1.00 13.02 -18.19
CA TRP A 159 2.04 12.56 -19.09
C TRP A 159 1.57 12.63 -20.54
N GLU A 160 2.41 13.16 -21.44
CA GLU A 160 2.13 13.20 -22.89
C GLU A 160 1.95 11.79 -23.47
N ILE A 161 2.68 10.80 -22.91
CA ILE A 161 2.64 9.41 -23.33
C ILE A 161 2.00 8.59 -22.21
N ALA A 162 0.75 8.20 -22.40
CA ALA A 162 0.04 7.38 -21.43
C ALA A 162 0.67 5.98 -21.31
N PRO A 163 0.75 5.43 -20.07
CA PRO A 163 1.23 4.06 -19.89
C PRO A 163 0.28 3.04 -20.53
N LEU A 164 0.84 1.92 -20.98
CA LEU A 164 0.08 0.79 -21.54
C LEU A 164 -0.80 0.09 -20.50
N GLY A 165 -0.38 0.13 -19.24
CA GLY A 165 -1.10 -0.48 -18.14
C GLY A 165 -0.32 -0.38 -16.84
N CYS A 166 -0.96 -0.82 -15.76
CA CYS A 166 -0.40 -0.85 -14.42
C CYS A 166 -0.57 -2.23 -13.80
N PHE A 167 0.53 -2.80 -13.32
CA PHE A 167 0.53 -4.00 -12.50
C PHE A 167 0.60 -3.56 -11.04
N VAL A 168 -0.48 -3.76 -10.31
CA VAL A 168 -0.53 -3.55 -8.86
C VAL A 168 -0.18 -4.88 -8.19
N GLY A 169 0.92 -4.90 -7.47
CA GLY A 169 1.52 -6.14 -6.95
C GLY A 169 0.91 -6.66 -5.65
N GLU A 170 -0.38 -6.50 -5.47
CA GLU A 170 -1.14 -7.03 -4.33
C GLU A 170 -1.13 -8.56 -4.28
N PRO A 171 -1.29 -9.16 -3.07
CA PRO A 171 -1.17 -10.60 -2.88
C PRO A 171 -2.41 -11.37 -3.39
N THR A 172 -2.49 -11.59 -4.70
CA THR A 172 -3.60 -12.28 -5.38
C THR A 172 -3.37 -13.79 -5.57
N GLY A 173 -2.36 -14.36 -4.93
CA GLY A 173 -1.96 -15.74 -5.19
C GLY A 173 -1.38 -15.96 -6.59
N MET A 174 -0.84 -14.92 -7.23
CA MET A 174 -0.33 -14.88 -8.62
C MET A 174 -1.43 -15.00 -9.69
N GLU A 175 -2.67 -14.81 -9.32
CA GLU A 175 -3.77 -14.72 -10.27
C GLU A 175 -3.97 -13.28 -10.77
N VAL A 176 -4.44 -13.13 -12.00
CA VAL A 176 -4.78 -11.82 -12.55
C VAL A 176 -6.15 -11.42 -12.06
N VAL A 177 -6.21 -10.40 -11.19
CA VAL A 177 -7.46 -9.80 -10.69
C VAL A 177 -7.66 -8.46 -11.39
N ILE A 178 -8.80 -8.30 -12.09
CA ILE A 178 -9.10 -7.11 -12.89
C ILE A 178 -10.02 -6.11 -12.18
N GLY A 179 -10.43 -6.40 -10.95
CA GLY A 179 -11.29 -5.53 -10.15
C GLY A 179 -11.51 -6.10 -8.75
N HIS A 180 -12.04 -5.28 -7.86
CA HIS A 180 -12.37 -5.68 -6.50
C HIS A 180 -13.64 -4.97 -6.01
N LYS A 181 -14.22 -5.49 -4.93
CA LYS A 181 -15.38 -4.86 -4.28
C LYS A 181 -14.96 -3.55 -3.61
N SER A 182 -15.77 -2.51 -3.80
CA SER A 182 -15.52 -1.23 -3.14
C SER A 182 -15.75 -1.33 -1.62
N LYS A 183 -14.93 -0.64 -0.85
CA LYS A 183 -15.11 -0.45 0.59
C LYS A 183 -15.64 0.97 0.86
N ARG A 184 -16.67 1.08 1.69
CA ARG A 184 -17.16 2.38 2.18
C ARG A 184 -17.27 2.33 3.70
N SER A 185 -16.61 3.25 4.37
CA SER A 185 -16.70 3.42 5.82
C SER A 185 -17.63 4.59 6.15
N LEU A 186 -18.54 4.38 7.10
CA LEU A 186 -19.49 5.40 7.54
C LEU A 186 -19.33 5.57 9.05
N ARG A 187 -19.37 6.83 9.51
CA ARG A 187 -19.50 7.16 10.93
C ARG A 187 -20.93 7.67 11.17
N VAL A 188 -21.63 7.02 12.07
CA VAL A 188 -22.97 7.43 12.46
C VAL A 188 -22.95 7.94 13.90
N THR A 189 -23.48 9.14 14.12
CA THR A 189 -23.64 9.73 15.45
C THR A 189 -25.12 9.79 15.78
N VAL A 190 -25.50 9.19 16.90
CA VAL A 190 -26.88 9.22 17.41
C VAL A 190 -26.94 10.19 18.58
N ALA A 191 -27.66 11.27 18.41
CA ALA A 191 -27.88 12.26 19.46
C ALA A 191 -29.21 12.00 20.21
N GLY A 192 -29.17 12.14 21.51
CA GLY A 192 -30.34 12.04 22.40
C GLY A 192 -30.69 13.40 23.03
N LYS A 193 -31.72 13.38 23.87
CA LYS A 193 -32.09 14.50 24.72
C LYS A 193 -32.00 14.06 26.18
N SER A 194 -31.04 14.60 26.92
CA SER A 194 -30.81 14.27 28.34
C SER A 194 -31.83 14.92 29.27
N GLY A 195 -32.08 14.33 30.43
CA GLY A 195 -32.90 14.85 31.49
C GLY A 195 -32.93 13.98 32.73
N HIS A 196 -33.70 14.36 33.73
CA HIS A 196 -33.82 13.62 34.97
C HIS A 196 -34.51 12.27 34.75
N SER A 197 -34.00 11.20 35.32
CA SER A 197 -34.47 9.82 35.10
C SER A 197 -35.95 9.61 35.46
N SER A 198 -36.51 10.32 36.47
CA SER A 198 -37.92 10.26 36.83
C SER A 198 -38.84 10.81 35.75
N LEU A 199 -38.34 11.55 34.79
CA LEU A 199 -39.06 12.17 33.66
C LEU A 199 -38.63 11.54 32.33
N ALA A 200 -38.09 10.35 32.36
CA ALA A 200 -37.52 9.67 31.18
C ALA A 200 -38.40 9.71 29.92
N PRO A 201 -39.73 9.53 29.97
CA PRO A 201 -40.60 9.61 28.78
C PRO A 201 -40.56 10.94 28.02
N ASN A 202 -40.08 12.03 28.65
CA ASN A 202 -39.96 13.33 28.03
C ASN A 202 -38.62 13.59 27.33
N PHE A 203 -37.75 12.59 27.35
CA PHE A 203 -36.40 12.67 26.83
C PHE A 203 -36.15 11.60 25.78
N VAL A 204 -34.96 11.64 25.11
CA VAL A 204 -34.64 10.75 24.03
C VAL A 204 -33.36 9.99 24.40
N ASN A 205 -33.50 8.66 24.61
CA ASN A 205 -32.36 7.80 24.89
C ASN A 205 -31.65 7.40 23.58
N ALA A 206 -30.49 7.98 23.33
CA ALA A 206 -29.70 7.72 22.12
C ALA A 206 -29.33 6.23 21.95
N ILE A 207 -29.17 5.49 23.05
CA ILE A 207 -28.80 4.06 23.02
C ILE A 207 -29.90 3.22 22.38
N GLU A 208 -31.18 3.52 22.67
CA GLU A 208 -32.33 2.78 22.09
C GLU A 208 -32.36 2.94 20.56
N TYR A 209 -32.16 4.16 20.08
CA TYR A 209 -32.11 4.43 18.63
C TYR A 209 -30.85 3.85 17.98
N ALA A 210 -29.70 3.89 18.66
CA ALA A 210 -28.48 3.26 18.17
C ALA A 210 -28.65 1.73 18.07
N ALA A 211 -29.30 1.09 19.06
CA ALA A 211 -29.58 -0.34 19.04
C ALA A 211 -30.52 -0.71 17.88
N ALA A 212 -31.58 0.06 17.67
CA ALA A 212 -32.50 -0.14 16.55
C ALA A 212 -31.78 0.00 15.18
N LEU A 213 -30.89 0.98 15.04
CA LEU A 213 -30.07 1.16 13.85
C LEU A 213 -29.12 0.00 13.61
N ILE A 214 -28.43 -0.50 14.65
CA ILE A 214 -27.56 -1.68 14.57
C ILE A 214 -28.32 -2.89 14.06
N MET A 215 -29.52 -3.15 14.61
CA MET A 215 -30.35 -4.27 14.16
C MET A 215 -30.76 -4.11 12.69
N LYS A 216 -31.06 -2.89 12.26
CA LYS A 216 -31.42 -2.62 10.86
C LYS A 216 -30.23 -2.83 9.90
N ILE A 217 -29.03 -2.42 10.30
CA ILE A 217 -27.80 -2.68 9.53
C ILE A 217 -27.57 -4.19 9.41
N ARG A 218 -27.76 -4.93 10.50
CA ARG A 218 -27.66 -6.40 10.50
C ARG A 218 -28.64 -7.04 9.53
N GLU A 219 -29.92 -6.67 9.56
CA GLU A 219 -30.94 -7.17 8.61
C GLU A 219 -30.55 -6.91 7.14
N ILE A 220 -29.98 -5.70 6.87
CA ILE A 220 -29.49 -5.36 5.53
C ILE A 220 -28.33 -6.30 5.13
N GLY A 221 -27.38 -6.55 6.04
CA GLY A 221 -26.28 -7.47 5.81
C GLY A 221 -26.75 -8.89 5.51
N GLU A 222 -27.69 -9.42 6.31
CA GLU A 222 -28.28 -10.74 6.11
C GLU A 222 -28.99 -10.86 4.76
N ARG A 223 -29.74 -9.83 4.35
CA ARG A 223 -30.41 -9.78 3.04
C ARG A 223 -29.41 -9.73 1.88
N LEU A 224 -28.33 -8.97 2.00
CA LEU A 224 -27.29 -8.89 0.99
C LEU A 224 -26.50 -10.19 0.87
N ALA A 225 -26.29 -10.91 1.98
CA ALA A 225 -25.65 -12.23 1.98
C ALA A 225 -26.49 -13.32 1.29
N GLN A 226 -27.82 -13.17 1.23
CA GLN A 226 -28.73 -14.11 0.55
C GLN A 226 -28.94 -13.79 -0.94
N GLY A 227 -28.58 -12.60 -1.40
CA GLY A 227 -28.79 -12.13 -2.75
C GLY A 227 -27.47 -11.73 -3.43
N ARG A 228 -27.09 -12.49 -4.45
CA ARG A 228 -25.92 -12.36 -5.33
C ARG A 228 -24.62 -12.93 -4.79
N GLN A 229 -24.27 -14.10 -5.26
CA GLN A 229 -22.89 -14.42 -5.58
C GLN A 229 -22.55 -13.58 -6.83
N ASP A 230 -21.87 -12.46 -6.65
CA ASP A 230 -21.27 -11.75 -7.78
C ASP A 230 -20.12 -12.63 -8.24
N GLU A 231 -20.29 -13.27 -9.40
CA GLU A 231 -19.19 -13.82 -10.16
C GLU A 231 -18.29 -12.65 -10.57
N ILE A 232 -17.09 -12.62 -10.00
CA ILE A 232 -16.00 -11.71 -10.41
C ILE A 232 -15.10 -12.49 -11.37
#